data_e99ed43f8281acfe34c7a7a2967fd8d3
#
_entry.id   e99ed43f8281acfe34c7a7a2967fd8d3
#
_cell.length_a   1.000
_cell.length_b   1.000
_cell.length_c   1.000
_cell.angle_alpha   90.00
_cell.angle_beta   90.00
_cell.angle_gamma   90.00
#
_symmetry.space_group_name_H-M   'P 1'
#
loop_
_entity.id
_entity.type
_entity.pdbx_description
1 polymer ?
#
loop_
_entity_poly.entity_id
_entity_poly.type
_entity_poly.pdbx_seq_one_letter_code
_entity_poly.pdbx_strand_id
1 'polypeptide(L)'
;AAFLLESFAARAETVELGLLQEAYTRAFDLDTMTRSEPTCYPYVGHYLFDESHKRGAFILELRKRFRAQGFEDSSGDLSDHLVVLLRFLAVCTDETLADELVDDAILPALARIGSLRGSGTSNHGSLRDAYLEVLSALELSLRAGRPERAADLLTVENEREWTRDRDSLGIDRDWCGH
;
A
#
# COMPACT_ATOMS: atom_id res chain seq x y z
N ALA A 1 -11.45 -10.71 5.37
CA ALA A 1 -11.52 -9.72 4.28
C ALA A 1 -12.98 -9.40 3.93
N ALA A 2 -13.81 -10.37 3.47
CA ALA A 2 -15.18 -10.11 3.01
C ALA A 2 -16.02 -9.29 4.00
N PHE A 3 -16.04 -9.68 5.27
CA PHE A 3 -16.78 -8.96 6.32
C PHE A 3 -16.40 -7.45 6.42
N LEU A 4 -15.11 -7.12 6.28
CA LEU A 4 -14.66 -5.72 6.34
C LEU A 4 -15.16 -4.92 5.12
N LEU A 5 -15.15 -5.54 3.94
CA LEU A 5 -15.65 -4.90 2.72
C LEU A 5 -17.18 -4.71 2.76
N GLU A 6 -17.92 -5.70 3.25
CA GLU A 6 -19.36 -5.62 3.46
C GLU A 6 -19.72 -4.52 4.47
N SER A 7 -18.98 -4.43 5.57
CA SER A 7 -19.15 -3.37 6.57
C SER A 7 -18.92 -1.99 5.98
N PHE A 8 -17.88 -1.82 5.16
CA PHE A 8 -17.62 -0.57 4.45
C PHE A 8 -18.74 -0.23 3.48
N ALA A 9 -19.15 -1.20 2.64
CA ALA A 9 -20.22 -1.00 1.65
C ALA A 9 -21.52 -0.55 2.32
N ALA A 10 -21.95 -1.24 3.37
CA ALA A 10 -23.16 -0.88 4.11
C ALA A 10 -23.12 0.54 4.70
N ARG A 11 -21.94 0.99 5.18
CA ARG A 11 -21.79 2.38 5.62
C ARG A 11 -21.82 3.37 4.47
N ALA A 12 -21.14 3.06 3.35
CA ALA A 12 -21.06 3.92 2.18
C ALA A 12 -22.46 4.16 1.55
N GLU A 13 -23.34 3.16 1.57
CA GLU A 13 -24.70 3.27 1.06
C GLU A 13 -25.60 4.20 1.90
N THR A 14 -25.27 4.38 3.18
CA THR A 14 -26.07 5.22 4.10
C THR A 14 -25.58 6.65 4.23
N VAL A 15 -24.46 6.98 3.63
CA VAL A 15 -23.78 8.27 3.78
C VAL A 15 -23.87 9.07 2.48
N GLU A 16 -24.06 10.38 2.59
CA GLU A 16 -24.02 11.31 1.45
C GLU A 16 -22.64 11.27 0.77
N LEU A 17 -22.63 11.29 -0.58
CA LEU A 17 -21.41 11.22 -1.39
C LEU A 17 -20.36 12.28 -0.98
N GLY A 18 -20.80 13.51 -0.69
CA GLY A 18 -19.89 14.59 -0.25
C GLY A 18 -19.14 14.26 1.05
N LEU A 19 -19.81 13.62 2.00
CA LEU A 19 -19.19 13.19 3.26
C LEU A 19 -18.21 12.01 3.03
N LEU A 20 -18.52 11.10 2.10
CA LEU A 20 -17.59 10.03 1.70
C LEU A 20 -16.34 10.60 1.06
N GLN A 21 -16.48 11.57 0.15
CA GLN A 21 -15.36 12.24 -0.50
C GLN A 21 -14.49 13.01 0.52
N GLU A 22 -15.11 13.73 1.45
CA GLU A 22 -14.39 14.41 2.52
C GLU A 22 -13.64 13.41 3.43
N ALA A 23 -14.26 12.30 3.79
CA ALA A 23 -13.63 11.27 4.60
C ALA A 23 -12.47 10.60 3.85
N TYR A 24 -12.60 10.38 2.53
CA TYR A 24 -11.51 9.90 1.69
C TYR A 24 -10.33 10.88 1.68
N THR A 25 -10.59 12.15 1.43
CA THR A 25 -9.56 13.19 1.46
C THR A 25 -8.86 13.23 2.82
N ARG A 26 -9.61 13.17 3.92
CA ARG A 26 -9.03 13.11 5.27
C ARG A 26 -8.20 11.84 5.53
N ALA A 27 -8.56 10.71 4.93
CA ALA A 27 -7.81 9.47 5.09
C ALA A 27 -6.49 9.48 4.31
N PHE A 28 -6.48 10.04 3.10
CA PHE A 28 -5.41 9.90 2.10
C PHE A 28 -4.79 11.21 1.63
N ASP A 29 -5.15 12.36 2.24
CA ASP A 29 -4.66 13.67 1.80
C ASP A 29 -3.16 13.84 2.11
N LEU A 30 -2.47 14.44 1.15
CA LEU A 30 -1.04 14.77 1.22
C LEU A 30 -0.75 16.05 2.01
N ASP A 31 -1.76 16.89 2.24
CA ASP A 31 -1.58 18.19 2.92
C ASP A 31 -1.59 18.05 4.44
N THR A 32 -0.44 17.63 4.98
CA THR A 32 -0.23 17.42 6.42
C THR A 32 0.19 18.67 7.18
N MET A 33 0.37 19.81 6.52
CA MET A 33 0.93 21.01 7.13
C MET A 33 0.08 21.55 8.28
N THR A 34 -1.19 21.15 8.39
CA THR A 34 -2.14 21.68 9.37
C THR A 34 -2.72 20.66 10.34
N ARG A 35 -2.35 19.38 10.25
CA ARG A 35 -2.97 18.30 11.04
C ARG A 35 -2.03 17.65 12.04
N SER A 36 -2.52 17.46 13.25
CA SER A 36 -1.84 16.75 14.35
C SER A 36 -1.96 15.22 14.27
N GLU A 37 -2.65 14.66 13.25
CA GLU A 37 -2.88 13.22 13.11
C GLU A 37 -2.09 12.64 11.93
N PRO A 38 -1.53 11.42 12.06
CA PRO A 38 -0.81 10.78 10.97
C PRO A 38 -1.73 10.53 9.77
N THR A 39 -1.29 10.98 8.61
CA THR A 39 -1.97 10.79 7.34
C THR A 39 -1.51 9.49 6.70
N CYS A 40 -2.44 8.74 6.13
CA CYS A 40 -2.13 7.57 5.32
C CYS A 40 -1.92 8.03 3.87
N TYR A 41 -0.76 7.73 3.30
CA TYR A 41 -0.47 8.02 1.90
C TYR A 41 -0.79 6.80 1.03
N PRO A 42 -1.43 6.96 -0.14
CA PRO A 42 -1.73 5.84 -1.02
C PRO A 42 -0.53 5.39 -1.87
N TYR A 43 0.67 5.84 -1.54
CA TYR A 43 1.91 5.59 -2.29
C TYR A 43 2.78 4.57 -1.57
N VAL A 44 2.97 3.41 -2.17
CA VAL A 44 3.75 2.30 -1.61
C VAL A 44 5.20 2.71 -1.35
N GLY A 45 5.85 3.39 -2.30
CA GLY A 45 7.22 3.84 -2.16
C GLY A 45 7.45 4.82 -1.00
N HIS A 46 6.41 5.51 -0.52
CA HIS A 46 6.51 6.36 0.66
C HIS A 46 6.84 5.56 1.94
N TYR A 47 6.33 4.34 2.03
CA TYR A 47 6.55 3.47 3.20
C TYR A 47 7.80 2.60 3.07
N LEU A 48 8.29 2.37 1.85
CA LEU A 48 9.45 1.53 1.61
C LEU A 48 10.77 2.28 1.74
N PHE A 49 10.78 3.56 1.35
CA PHE A 49 12.01 4.34 1.22
C PHE A 49 11.97 5.60 2.08
N ASP A 50 12.96 5.75 2.94
CA ASP A 50 13.13 6.97 3.76
C ASP A 50 13.66 8.14 2.91
N GLU A 51 14.30 7.86 1.76
CA GLU A 51 14.96 8.82 0.90
C GLU A 51 14.20 9.02 -0.42
N SER A 52 13.95 10.28 -0.77
CA SER A 52 13.17 10.64 -1.97
C SER A 52 13.81 10.17 -3.29
N HIS A 53 15.15 10.09 -3.38
CA HIS A 53 15.83 9.63 -4.58
C HIS A 53 15.66 8.12 -4.81
N LYS A 54 15.66 7.30 -3.75
CA LYS A 54 15.38 5.86 -3.84
C LYS A 54 13.93 5.60 -4.29
N ARG A 55 12.98 6.36 -3.77
CA ARG A 55 11.59 6.32 -4.25
C ARG A 55 11.50 6.72 -5.73
N GLY A 56 12.25 7.74 -6.16
CA GLY A 56 12.30 8.14 -7.56
C GLY A 56 12.80 7.02 -8.48
N ALA A 57 13.88 6.32 -8.09
CA ALA A 57 14.40 5.16 -8.81
C ALA A 57 13.36 4.01 -8.88
N PHE A 58 12.69 3.72 -7.78
CA PHE A 58 11.62 2.73 -7.71
C PHE A 58 10.47 3.05 -8.68
N ILE A 59 9.99 4.30 -8.72
CA ILE A 59 8.94 4.75 -9.65
C ILE A 59 9.38 4.55 -11.12
N LEU A 60 10.62 4.87 -11.44
CA LEU A 60 11.16 4.71 -12.79
C LEU A 60 11.23 3.23 -13.18
N GLU A 61 11.66 2.36 -12.27
CA GLU A 61 11.72 0.93 -12.51
C GLU A 61 10.33 0.33 -12.69
N LEU A 62 9.35 0.70 -11.86
CA LEU A 62 7.95 0.31 -12.06
C LEU A 62 7.46 0.67 -13.46
N ARG A 63 7.74 1.89 -13.94
CA ARG A 63 7.36 2.31 -15.31
C ARG A 63 7.99 1.45 -16.39
N LYS A 64 9.26 1.03 -16.24
CA LYS A 64 9.90 0.11 -17.18
C LYS A 64 9.20 -1.24 -17.21
N ARG A 65 8.92 -1.82 -16.02
CA ARG A 65 8.24 -3.11 -15.88
C ARG A 65 6.81 -3.05 -16.43
N PHE A 66 6.08 -1.97 -16.17
CA PHE A 66 4.75 -1.74 -16.74
C PHE A 66 4.76 -1.76 -18.27
N ARG A 67 5.71 -1.01 -18.89
CA ARG A 67 5.87 -1.00 -20.36
C ARG A 67 6.25 -2.36 -20.91
N ALA A 68 7.13 -3.09 -20.24
CA ALA A 68 7.53 -4.43 -20.65
C ALA A 68 6.35 -5.42 -20.71
N GLN A 69 5.35 -5.22 -19.84
CA GLN A 69 4.10 -6.01 -19.79
C GLN A 69 2.98 -5.37 -20.62
N GLY A 70 3.24 -4.29 -21.36
CA GLY A 70 2.24 -3.61 -22.19
C GLY A 70 1.18 -2.87 -21.36
N PHE A 71 1.45 -2.56 -20.09
CA PHE A 71 0.52 -1.80 -19.24
C PHE A 71 0.78 -0.30 -19.32
N GLU A 72 -0.28 0.45 -19.61
CA GLU A 72 -0.30 1.90 -19.56
C GLU A 72 -1.40 2.37 -18.61
N ASP A 73 -1.03 3.11 -17.58
CA ASP A 73 -2.00 3.74 -16.67
C ASP A 73 -2.39 5.12 -17.19
N SER A 74 -3.69 5.36 -17.29
CA SER A 74 -4.27 6.62 -17.76
C SER A 74 -4.77 7.53 -16.63
N SER A 75 -4.59 7.15 -15.35
CA SER A 75 -5.09 7.94 -14.22
C SER A 75 -4.33 9.25 -14.02
N GLY A 76 -3.07 9.31 -14.47
CA GLY A 76 -2.16 10.42 -14.18
C GLY A 76 -1.47 10.32 -12.81
N ASP A 77 -1.72 9.26 -12.05
CA ASP A 77 -1.07 9.00 -10.77
C ASP A 77 0.38 8.53 -10.95
N LEU A 78 1.15 8.57 -9.87
CA LEU A 78 2.48 8.00 -9.85
C LEU A 78 2.40 6.46 -9.90
N SER A 79 3.42 5.82 -10.50
CA SER A 79 3.45 4.36 -10.66
C SER A 79 3.48 3.59 -9.33
N ASP A 80 3.92 4.22 -8.24
CA ASP A 80 3.89 3.66 -6.89
C ASP A 80 2.57 3.89 -6.14
N HIS A 81 1.55 4.48 -6.79
CA HIS A 81 0.21 4.58 -6.21
C HIS A 81 -0.42 3.19 -6.10
N LEU A 82 -0.96 2.86 -4.93
CA LEU A 82 -1.50 1.52 -4.64
C LEU A 82 -2.53 1.06 -5.68
N VAL A 83 -3.43 1.93 -6.10
CA VAL A 83 -4.45 1.58 -7.12
C VAL A 83 -3.82 1.28 -8.48
N VAL A 84 -2.76 2.01 -8.87
CA VAL A 84 -2.03 1.75 -10.12
C VAL A 84 -1.35 0.38 -10.07
N LEU A 85 -0.70 0.05 -8.94
CA LEU A 85 -0.09 -1.26 -8.72
C LEU A 85 -1.13 -2.39 -8.78
N LEU A 86 -2.29 -2.22 -8.15
CA LEU A 86 -3.37 -3.21 -8.18
C LEU A 86 -3.94 -3.41 -9.59
N ARG A 87 -4.09 -2.33 -10.37
CA ARG A 87 -4.50 -2.41 -11.79
C ARG A 87 -3.46 -3.13 -12.63
N PHE A 88 -2.17 -2.87 -12.40
CA PHE A 88 -1.10 -3.59 -13.07
C PHE A 88 -1.13 -5.08 -12.72
N LEU A 89 -1.24 -5.44 -11.44
CA LEU A 89 -1.33 -6.85 -11.00
C LEU A 89 -2.52 -7.59 -11.65
N ALA A 90 -3.63 -6.90 -11.89
CA ALA A 90 -4.81 -7.50 -12.52
C ALA A 90 -4.58 -7.94 -13.99
N VAL A 91 -3.55 -7.39 -14.66
CA VAL A 91 -3.23 -7.69 -16.07
C VAL A 91 -1.83 -8.27 -16.26
N CYS A 92 -1.02 -8.32 -15.21
CA CYS A 92 0.34 -8.86 -15.22
C CYS A 92 0.29 -10.36 -15.51
N THR A 93 1.02 -10.81 -16.53
CA THR A 93 1.14 -12.23 -16.88
C THR A 93 2.40 -12.89 -16.34
N ASP A 94 3.31 -12.10 -15.78
CA ASP A 94 4.54 -12.56 -15.14
C ASP A 94 4.26 -12.78 -13.65
N GLU A 95 4.05 -14.06 -13.28
CA GLU A 95 3.74 -14.44 -11.89
C GLU A 95 4.88 -14.09 -10.92
N THR A 96 6.14 -14.23 -11.36
CA THR A 96 7.30 -13.90 -10.53
C THR A 96 7.31 -12.41 -10.19
N LEU A 97 7.12 -11.56 -11.19
CA LEU A 97 7.03 -10.11 -11.00
C LEU A 97 5.84 -9.73 -10.13
N ALA A 98 4.69 -10.38 -10.33
CA ALA A 98 3.51 -10.13 -9.51
C ALA A 98 3.74 -10.49 -8.04
N ASP A 99 4.39 -11.63 -7.78
CA ASP A 99 4.73 -12.07 -6.42
C ASP A 99 5.75 -11.13 -5.77
N GLU A 100 6.83 -10.75 -6.46
CA GLU A 100 7.80 -9.75 -5.97
C GLU A 100 7.11 -8.44 -5.58
N LEU A 101 6.24 -7.90 -6.45
CA LEU A 101 5.52 -6.65 -6.16
C LEU A 101 4.61 -6.76 -4.93
N VAL A 102 3.95 -7.89 -4.76
CA VAL A 102 3.07 -8.09 -3.60
C VAL A 102 3.88 -8.27 -2.33
N ASP A 103 4.87 -9.17 -2.34
CA ASP A 103 5.59 -9.58 -1.14
C ASP A 103 6.60 -8.53 -0.68
N ASP A 104 7.33 -7.90 -1.63
CA ASP A 104 8.42 -6.99 -1.30
C ASP A 104 8.00 -5.51 -1.28
N ALA A 105 6.84 -5.18 -1.86
CA ALA A 105 6.40 -3.79 -1.91
C ALA A 105 5.02 -3.55 -1.26
N ILE A 106 3.97 -4.25 -1.72
CA ILE A 106 2.61 -3.91 -1.30
C ILE A 106 2.33 -4.35 0.14
N LEU A 107 2.64 -5.60 0.50
CA LEU A 107 2.39 -6.10 1.84
C LEU A 107 3.17 -5.36 2.93
N PRO A 108 4.48 -5.06 2.78
CA PRO A 108 5.21 -4.24 3.75
C PRO A 108 4.63 -2.84 3.91
N ALA A 109 4.19 -2.19 2.81
CA ALA A 109 3.56 -0.88 2.88
C ALA A 109 2.21 -0.95 3.63
N LEU A 110 1.37 -1.94 3.33
CA LEU A 110 0.08 -2.13 4.02
C LEU A 110 0.26 -2.41 5.51
N ALA A 111 1.25 -3.21 5.90
CA ALA A 111 1.57 -3.47 7.30
C ALA A 111 1.97 -2.19 8.04
N ARG A 112 2.77 -1.31 7.42
CA ARG A 112 3.12 0.00 7.99
C ARG A 112 1.92 0.92 8.12
N ILE A 113 1.04 0.97 7.12
CA ILE A 113 -0.23 1.71 7.20
C ILE A 113 -1.08 1.18 8.37
N GLY A 114 -1.16 -0.14 8.52
CA GLY A 114 -1.87 -0.79 9.62
C GLY A 114 -1.33 -0.39 11.00
N SER A 115 -0.02 -0.27 11.16
CA SER A 115 0.62 0.12 12.43
C SER A 115 0.29 1.57 12.84
N LEU A 116 0.06 2.47 11.89
CA LEU A 116 -0.33 3.86 12.15
C LEU A 116 -1.73 4.00 12.78
N ARG A 117 -2.59 2.97 12.64
CA ARG A 117 -3.92 2.96 13.28
C ARG A 117 -3.86 2.87 14.81
N GLY A 118 -2.80 2.26 15.35
CA GLY A 118 -2.66 2.02 16.80
C GLY A 118 -2.18 3.25 17.60
N SER A 119 -1.70 4.31 16.96
CA SER A 119 -1.04 5.43 17.65
C SER A 119 -1.95 6.63 17.95
N GLY A 120 -3.19 6.64 17.49
CA GLY A 120 -4.15 7.74 17.71
C GLY A 120 -5.34 7.33 18.57
N THR A 121 -5.95 8.29 19.28
CA THR A 121 -7.27 8.14 19.93
C THR A 121 -8.35 8.07 18.85
N SER A 122 -8.39 6.94 18.14
CA SER A 122 -9.35 6.72 17.07
C SER A 122 -10.73 6.58 17.67
N ASN A 123 -11.62 7.48 17.33
CA ASN A 123 -13.05 7.32 17.56
C ASN A 123 -13.51 6.16 16.66
N HIS A 124 -13.50 4.92 17.19
CA HIS A 124 -13.92 3.73 16.46
C HIS A 124 -15.32 3.98 15.87
N GLY A 125 -15.41 4.01 14.54
CA GLY A 125 -16.66 4.27 13.82
C GLY A 125 -16.61 5.46 12.87
N SER A 126 -15.49 6.16 12.74
CA SER A 126 -15.37 7.24 11.75
C SER A 126 -15.34 6.67 10.32
N LEU A 127 -15.83 7.44 9.34
CA LEU A 127 -15.71 7.07 7.92
C LEU A 127 -14.25 6.93 7.47
N ARG A 128 -13.33 7.69 8.08
CA ARG A 128 -11.89 7.54 7.87
C ARG A 128 -11.41 6.14 8.25
N ASP A 129 -11.82 5.64 9.43
CA ASP A 129 -11.44 4.30 9.87
C ASP A 129 -12.02 3.23 8.95
N ALA A 130 -13.19 3.46 8.38
CA ALA A 130 -13.79 2.57 7.41
C ALA A 130 -12.93 2.42 6.13
N TYR A 131 -12.33 3.50 5.62
CA TYR A 131 -11.37 3.41 4.51
C TYR A 131 -10.10 2.63 4.88
N LEU A 132 -9.59 2.79 6.09
CA LEU A 132 -8.45 2.01 6.59
C LEU A 132 -8.82 0.52 6.76
N GLU A 133 -10.07 0.20 7.05
CA GLU A 133 -10.58 -1.18 7.08
C GLU A 133 -10.53 -1.83 5.69
N VAL A 134 -10.78 -1.07 4.61
CA VAL A 134 -10.63 -1.55 3.23
C VAL A 134 -9.18 -1.96 2.94
N LEU A 135 -8.20 -1.16 3.38
CA LEU A 135 -6.78 -1.50 3.23
C LEU A 135 -6.41 -2.75 4.04
N SER A 136 -6.98 -2.92 5.23
CA SER A 136 -6.79 -4.14 6.03
C SER A 136 -7.42 -5.37 5.35
N ALA A 137 -8.58 -5.21 4.70
CA ALA A 137 -9.20 -6.28 3.93
C ALA A 137 -8.35 -6.68 2.72
N LEU A 138 -7.73 -5.70 2.04
CA LEU A 138 -6.79 -5.94 0.96
C LEU A 138 -5.57 -6.74 1.45
N GLU A 139 -4.94 -6.30 2.54
CA GLU A 139 -3.81 -7.01 3.15
C GLU A 139 -4.16 -8.47 3.47
N LEU A 140 -5.28 -8.71 4.14
CA LEU A 140 -5.77 -10.05 4.47
C LEU A 140 -6.02 -10.90 3.21
N SER A 141 -6.56 -10.31 2.14
CA SER A 141 -6.81 -11.00 0.88
C SER A 141 -5.52 -11.42 0.18
N LEU A 142 -4.54 -10.53 0.14
CA LEU A 142 -3.24 -10.80 -0.48
C LEU A 142 -2.46 -11.89 0.30
N ARG A 143 -2.50 -11.84 1.64
CA ARG A 143 -1.89 -12.87 2.51
C ARG A 143 -2.56 -14.23 2.38
N ALA A 144 -3.89 -14.28 2.26
CA ALA A 144 -4.63 -15.53 2.12
C ALA A 144 -4.29 -16.30 0.83
N GLY A 145 -3.90 -15.60 -0.23
CA GLY A 145 -3.39 -16.20 -1.47
C GLY A 145 -1.95 -16.75 -1.37
N ARG A 146 -1.25 -16.52 -0.23
CA ARG A 146 0.18 -16.82 -0.03
C ARG A 146 0.47 -17.43 1.35
N PRO A 147 -0.10 -18.61 1.67
CA PRO A 147 -0.06 -19.13 3.04
C PRO A 147 1.35 -19.48 3.54
N GLU A 148 2.27 -19.88 2.66
CA GLU A 148 3.62 -20.27 3.06
C GLU A 148 4.50 -19.08 3.46
N ARG A 149 4.36 -17.92 2.79
CA ARG A 149 5.15 -16.71 3.06
C ARG A 149 4.58 -15.86 4.20
N ALA A 150 3.29 -16.01 4.50
CA ALA A 150 2.66 -15.27 5.61
C ALA A 150 3.26 -15.62 6.98
N ALA A 151 3.80 -16.83 7.16
CA ALA A 151 4.43 -17.26 8.40
C ALA A 151 5.77 -16.54 8.65
N ASP A 152 6.57 -16.29 7.61
CA ASP A 152 7.88 -15.65 7.73
C ASP A 152 7.76 -14.15 8.07
N LEU A 153 6.72 -13.49 7.57
CA LEU A 153 6.49 -12.05 7.83
C LEU A 153 5.99 -11.77 9.27
N LEU A 154 5.38 -12.74 9.93
CA LEU A 154 4.94 -12.62 11.33
C LEU A 154 6.10 -12.73 12.34
N THR A 155 7.26 -13.21 11.92
CA THR A 155 8.46 -13.36 12.77
C THR A 155 9.36 -12.13 12.77
N VAL A 156 9.12 -11.13 11.90
CA VAL A 156 9.90 -9.89 11.85
C VAL A 156 9.33 -8.88 12.86
N GLU A 157 9.52 -9.15 14.15
CA GLU A 157 9.14 -8.25 15.25
C GLU A 157 10.13 -7.10 15.49
N ASN A 158 11.03 -6.75 14.56
CA ASN A 158 12.03 -5.73 14.86
C ASN A 158 12.25 -4.75 13.71
N GLU A 159 11.75 -3.51 13.88
CA GLU A 159 11.97 -2.40 12.94
C GLU A 159 13.45 -2.17 12.59
N ARG A 160 14.39 -2.62 13.44
CA ARG A 160 15.83 -2.53 13.22
C ARG A 160 16.39 -3.63 12.30
N GLU A 161 15.76 -4.77 12.18
CA GLU A 161 16.14 -5.84 11.25
C GLU A 161 15.71 -5.51 9.83
N TRP A 162 14.54 -4.90 9.66
CA TRP A 162 14.00 -4.56 8.35
C TRP A 162 14.90 -3.59 7.54
N THR A 163 15.54 -2.63 8.20
CA THR A 163 16.49 -1.71 7.55
C THR A 163 17.83 -2.39 7.19
N ARG A 164 18.19 -3.46 7.89
CA ARG A 164 19.43 -4.21 7.67
C ARG A 164 19.27 -5.29 6.60
N ASP A 165 18.08 -5.91 6.52
CA ASP A 165 17.75 -6.96 5.56
C ASP A 165 17.41 -6.41 4.16
N ARG A 166 17.02 -5.15 4.06
CA ARG A 166 16.77 -4.47 2.79
C ARG A 166 18.00 -4.49 1.86
N ASP A 167 19.21 -4.45 2.42
CA ASP A 167 20.47 -4.60 1.68
C ASP A 167 20.73 -6.06 1.25
N SER A 168 20.09 -7.04 1.93
CA SER A 168 20.23 -8.47 1.66
C SER A 168 19.16 -9.00 0.69
N LEU A 169 17.99 -8.35 0.60
CA LEU A 169 16.88 -8.73 -0.28
C LEU A 169 17.08 -8.38 -1.76
N GLY A 170 18.25 -7.83 -2.13
CA GLY A 170 18.56 -7.54 -3.53
C GLY A 170 17.75 -6.39 -4.15
N ILE A 171 16.87 -5.73 -3.39
CA ILE A 171 16.09 -4.58 -3.85
C ILE A 171 17.01 -3.45 -4.35
N ASP A 172 18.20 -3.31 -3.76
CA ASP A 172 19.23 -2.36 -4.20
C ASP A 172 19.97 -2.78 -5.48
N ARG A 173 19.90 -4.05 -5.91
CA ARG A 173 20.64 -4.52 -7.10
C ARG A 173 19.78 -4.57 -8.36
N ASP A 174 18.50 -4.94 -8.23
CA ASP A 174 17.62 -5.13 -9.39
C ASP A 174 16.61 -4.00 -9.56
N TRP A 175 16.26 -3.28 -8.49
CA TRP A 175 15.33 -2.15 -8.55
C TRP A 175 16.01 -0.79 -8.81
N CYS A 176 17.30 -0.64 -8.46
CA CYS A 176 18.10 0.57 -8.69
C CYS A 176 19.10 0.36 -9.85
N GLY A 177 18.68 -0.21 -10.96
CA GLY A 177 19.51 -0.57 -12.11
C GLY A 177 20.59 0.46 -12.48
N HIS A 178 21.78 -0.05 -12.82
CA HIS A 178 22.88 0.69 -13.46
C HIS A 178 22.49 1.25 -14.82
#